data_53ed95808d6c80902e600b30ec65b629
#
_entry.id   53ed95808d6c80902e600b30ec65b629
#
_cell.length_a   1.000
_cell.length_b   1.000
_cell.length_c   1.000
_cell.angle_alpha   90.00
_cell.angle_beta   90.00
_cell.angle_gamma   90.00
#
_symmetry.space_group_name_H-M   'P 1'
#
loop_
_entity.id
_entity.type
_entity.pdbx_description
1 polymer ?
#
loop_
_entity_poly.entity_id
_entity_poly.type
_entity_poly.pdbx_seq_one_letter_code
_entity_poly.pdbx_strand_id
1 'polypeptide(L)'
;NEIYNIYDTQEKKWSRMLGVPLTDGQGLMNAYQSQPEVREDGWYHVYWVWRDTPDCSTNHDLSYMKSPDLKNWYDAFDQPIVLPATLDKNSLIVAPVPPKGGIINLAAKLCLDKNNKPVFTYHKYDENGNIQLYIAKIEGDEWISKPITQWDYRWEFSGNGSINVELRINSFDRREDGRYEISYWHKKYGTGTLLLDEAFAPIGKVL
;
A
#
# COMPACT_ATOMS: atom_id res chain seq x y z
N ASN A 1 13.24 -5.91 9.58
CA ASN A 1 14.07 -4.73 9.27
C ASN A 1 14.50 -4.77 7.81
N GLU A 2 14.14 -3.76 7.01
CA GLU A 2 14.61 -3.61 5.63
C GLU A 2 15.94 -2.86 5.58
N ILE A 3 16.87 -3.37 4.76
CA ILE A 3 18.25 -2.89 4.66
C ILE A 3 18.59 -2.64 3.21
N TYR A 4 19.00 -1.41 2.89
CA TYR A 4 19.46 -1.07 1.55
C TYR A 4 20.98 -1.09 1.45
N ASN A 5 21.48 -1.76 0.41
CA ASN A 5 22.88 -1.76 0.04
C ASN A 5 23.04 -1.14 -1.34
N ILE A 6 24.18 -0.51 -1.57
CA ILE A 6 24.60 0.05 -2.85
C ILE A 6 25.84 -0.64 -3.35
N TYR A 7 25.89 -0.91 -4.65
CA TYR A 7 27.07 -1.42 -5.32
C TYR A 7 27.78 -0.30 -6.06
N ASP A 8 29.02 -0.02 -5.65
CA ASP A 8 29.91 0.89 -6.39
C ASP A 8 30.54 0.12 -7.56
N THR A 9 30.23 0.54 -8.79
CA THR A 9 30.70 -0.12 -10.01
C THR A 9 32.16 0.18 -10.31
N GLN A 10 32.74 1.27 -9.80
CA GLN A 10 34.13 1.64 -9.97
C GLN A 10 35.04 0.87 -8.99
N GLU A 11 34.64 0.92 -7.70
CA GLU A 11 35.37 0.22 -6.65
C GLU A 11 35.01 -1.28 -6.57
N LYS A 12 34.00 -1.74 -7.34
CA LYS A 12 33.49 -3.11 -7.36
C LYS A 12 33.15 -3.63 -5.96
N LYS A 13 32.53 -2.78 -5.14
CA LYS A 13 32.29 -3.05 -3.72
C LYS A 13 30.84 -2.76 -3.33
N TRP A 14 30.29 -3.65 -2.51
CA TRP A 14 29.04 -3.41 -1.81
C TRP A 14 29.27 -2.61 -0.52
N SER A 15 28.41 -1.67 -0.27
CA SER A 15 28.37 -0.93 1.00
C SER A 15 26.93 -0.71 1.47
N ARG A 16 26.76 -0.40 2.74
CA ARG A 16 25.49 -0.02 3.31
C ARG A 16 25.07 1.34 2.74
N MET A 17 23.86 1.45 2.16
CA MET A 17 23.35 2.71 1.63
C MET A 17 22.83 3.62 2.73
N LEU A 18 22.13 3.03 3.72
CA LEU A 18 21.59 3.73 4.89
C LEU A 18 22.34 3.30 6.16
N GLY A 19 22.58 4.22 7.07
CA GLY A 19 23.23 3.94 8.36
C GLY A 19 22.35 3.13 9.32
N VAL A 20 21.05 3.12 9.09
CA VAL A 20 20.02 2.40 9.87
C VAL A 20 19.10 1.62 8.92
N PRO A 21 18.30 0.66 9.41
CA PRO A 21 17.26 0.03 8.61
C PRO A 21 16.25 1.06 8.07
N LEU A 22 15.63 0.76 6.93
CA LEU A 22 14.57 1.60 6.39
C LEU A 22 13.31 1.53 7.27
N THR A 23 12.93 0.32 7.66
CA THR A 23 11.82 0.06 8.59
C THR A 23 12.28 -0.77 9.77
N ASP A 24 11.71 -0.54 10.94
CA ASP A 24 11.99 -1.32 12.15
C ASP A 24 10.68 -1.62 12.92
N GLY A 25 10.32 -2.88 13.01
CA GLY A 25 9.21 -3.37 13.81
C GLY A 25 9.53 -3.55 15.29
N GLN A 26 10.71 -3.11 15.74
CA GLN A 26 11.13 -3.07 17.15
C GLN A 26 11.06 -4.44 17.88
N GLY A 27 11.21 -5.53 17.10
CA GLY A 27 11.10 -6.89 17.62
C GLY A 27 9.66 -7.39 17.82
N LEU A 28 8.66 -6.55 17.57
CA LEU A 28 7.24 -6.86 17.76
C LEU A 28 6.56 -7.28 16.46
N MET A 29 7.02 -6.75 15.32
CA MET A 29 6.41 -6.97 14.01
C MET A 29 7.42 -6.86 12.88
N ASN A 30 6.98 -7.18 11.66
CA ASN A 30 7.77 -7.01 10.44
C ASN A 30 7.01 -6.13 9.44
N ALA A 31 7.74 -5.27 8.73
CA ALA A 31 7.22 -4.56 7.56
C ALA A 31 7.33 -5.47 6.32
N TYR A 32 6.24 -5.64 5.60
CA TYR A 32 6.19 -6.33 4.31
C TYR A 32 6.10 -5.28 3.20
N GLN A 33 7.26 -4.83 2.75
CA GLN A 33 7.41 -3.71 1.82
C GLN A 33 7.21 -4.10 0.36
N SER A 34 6.71 -3.12 -0.42
CA SER A 34 6.88 -3.11 -1.87
C SER A 34 8.35 -2.86 -2.23
N GLN A 35 8.74 -3.18 -3.46
CA GLN A 35 9.98 -2.63 -4.00
C GLN A 35 9.82 -1.10 -4.17
N PRO A 36 10.93 -0.31 -4.10
CA PRO A 36 10.88 1.08 -4.47
C PRO A 36 10.50 1.24 -5.95
N GLU A 37 9.43 1.99 -6.21
CA GLU A 37 8.97 2.25 -7.58
C GLU A 37 9.10 3.72 -7.90
N VAL A 38 9.78 4.06 -9.01
CA VAL A 38 9.80 5.44 -9.52
C VAL A 38 8.50 5.70 -10.26
N ARG A 39 7.84 6.79 -9.92
CA ARG A 39 6.61 7.24 -10.58
C ARG A 39 6.87 8.47 -11.44
N GLU A 40 5.81 8.96 -12.10
CA GLU A 40 5.85 10.09 -13.03
C GLU A 40 6.31 11.42 -12.40
N ASP A 41 6.24 11.55 -11.08
CA ASP A 41 6.77 12.68 -10.31
C ASP A 41 8.30 12.62 -10.10
N GLY A 42 8.93 11.52 -10.52
CA GLY A 42 10.37 11.27 -10.39
C GLY A 42 10.83 10.80 -9.01
N TRP A 43 9.90 10.55 -8.08
CA TRP A 43 10.21 10.06 -6.75
C TRP A 43 10.13 8.53 -6.69
N TYR A 44 10.89 7.95 -5.77
CA TYR A 44 10.77 6.55 -5.34
C TYR A 44 9.67 6.46 -4.30
N HIS A 45 8.72 5.58 -4.50
CA HIS A 45 7.61 5.32 -3.60
C HIS A 45 7.74 3.93 -2.99
N VAL A 46 7.55 3.82 -1.68
CA VAL A 46 7.55 2.56 -0.93
C VAL A 46 6.34 2.53 -0.03
N TYR A 47 5.65 1.41 -0.01
CA TYR A 47 4.52 1.17 0.89
C TYR A 47 4.60 -0.24 1.46
N TRP A 48 4.01 -0.44 2.62
CA TRP A 48 4.04 -1.72 3.31
C TRP A 48 2.82 -1.91 4.21
N VAL A 49 2.62 -3.16 4.63
CA VAL A 49 1.80 -3.49 5.78
C VAL A 49 2.69 -4.04 6.89
N TRP A 50 2.31 -3.79 8.11
CA TRP A 50 2.92 -4.42 9.28
C TRP A 50 2.32 -5.80 9.52
N ARG A 51 3.07 -6.67 10.18
CA ARG A 51 2.63 -8.04 10.49
C ARG A 51 3.27 -8.50 11.79
N ASP A 52 2.43 -8.82 12.79
CA ASP A 52 2.89 -9.14 14.15
C ASP A 52 3.55 -10.50 14.25
N THR A 53 2.99 -11.51 13.57
CA THR A 53 3.43 -12.91 13.67
C THR A 53 3.59 -13.53 12.29
N PRO A 54 4.13 -14.74 12.16
CA PRO A 54 4.13 -15.47 10.89
C PRO A 54 2.74 -15.73 10.30
N ASP A 55 1.66 -15.63 11.08
CA ASP A 55 0.29 -15.75 10.59
C ASP A 55 -0.12 -14.53 9.77
N CYS A 56 -0.51 -14.73 8.49
CA CYS A 56 -0.88 -13.66 7.57
C CYS A 56 -2.15 -12.89 8.00
N SER A 57 -2.99 -13.46 8.86
CA SER A 57 -4.14 -12.73 9.42
C SER A 57 -3.72 -11.58 10.34
N THR A 58 -2.47 -11.57 10.82
CA THR A 58 -1.92 -10.51 11.66
C THR A 58 -1.34 -9.34 10.86
N ASN A 59 -1.55 -9.29 9.54
CA ASN A 59 -1.28 -8.09 8.76
C ASN A 59 -2.18 -6.95 9.21
N HIS A 60 -1.60 -5.76 9.33
CA HIS A 60 -2.31 -4.57 9.78
C HIS A 60 -1.67 -3.30 9.20
N ASP A 61 -2.36 -2.18 9.24
CA ASP A 61 -1.92 -0.84 8.86
C ASP A 61 -1.15 -0.75 7.53
N LEU A 62 -1.77 -0.12 6.54
CA LEU A 62 -1.08 0.26 5.31
C LEU A 62 -0.27 1.53 5.58
N SER A 63 1.02 1.48 5.31
CA SER A 63 1.96 2.58 5.53
C SER A 63 2.69 2.96 4.24
N TYR A 64 3.19 4.20 4.17
CA TYR A 64 3.81 4.75 2.96
C TYR A 64 4.85 5.81 3.30
N MET A 65 5.88 5.89 2.45
CA MET A 65 6.82 7.00 2.38
C MET A 65 7.43 7.10 0.97
N LYS A 66 8.06 8.24 0.66
CA LYS A 66 8.70 8.51 -0.62
C LYS A 66 10.09 9.11 -0.45
N SER A 67 10.90 9.02 -1.50
CA SER A 67 12.26 9.54 -1.50
C SER A 67 12.68 10.00 -2.89
N PRO A 68 13.43 11.12 -3.03
CA PRO A 68 14.00 11.52 -4.30
C PRO A 68 15.27 10.72 -4.67
N ASP A 69 15.92 10.05 -3.70
CA ASP A 69 17.28 9.53 -3.85
C ASP A 69 17.56 8.24 -3.05
N LEU A 70 16.52 7.64 -2.42
CA LEU A 70 16.59 6.47 -1.52
C LEU A 70 17.40 6.70 -0.24
N LYS A 71 17.80 7.94 0.06
CA LYS A 71 18.54 8.33 1.27
C LYS A 71 17.74 9.25 2.16
N ASN A 72 17.09 10.25 1.54
CA ASN A 72 16.25 11.22 2.23
C ASN A 72 14.79 10.82 2.05
N TRP A 73 14.10 10.57 3.15
CA TRP A 73 12.73 10.02 3.13
C TRP A 73 11.72 11.01 3.67
N TYR A 74 10.52 10.99 3.10
CA TYR A 74 9.43 11.91 3.39
C TYR A 74 8.11 11.15 3.50
N ASP A 75 7.21 11.65 4.32
CA ASP A 75 5.82 11.17 4.33
C ASP A 75 5.02 11.71 3.12
N ALA A 76 3.73 11.42 3.09
CA ALA A 76 2.84 11.85 2.01
C ALA A 76 2.57 13.36 2.00
N PHE A 77 2.91 14.05 3.08
CA PHE A 77 2.72 15.49 3.29
C PHE A 77 4.04 16.28 3.14
N ASP A 78 5.05 15.66 2.50
CA ASP A 78 6.36 16.24 2.26
C ASP A 78 7.15 16.58 3.54
N GLN A 79 6.80 15.95 4.68
CA GLN A 79 7.57 16.11 5.91
C GLN A 79 8.72 15.10 5.97
N PRO A 80 9.93 15.53 6.33
CA PRO A 80 11.09 14.66 6.40
C PRO A 80 10.92 13.61 7.50
N ILE A 81 11.29 12.36 7.20
CA ILE A 81 11.22 11.23 8.12
C ILE A 81 12.62 10.86 8.62
N VAL A 82 12.78 10.84 9.94
CA VAL A 82 13.96 10.28 10.56
C VAL A 82 13.84 8.75 10.59
N LEU A 83 14.77 8.07 9.92
CA LEU A 83 14.79 6.60 9.88
C LEU A 83 15.31 5.99 11.21
N PRO A 84 14.91 4.76 11.55
CA PRO A 84 14.00 3.89 10.80
C PRO A 84 12.54 4.34 10.89
N ALA A 85 11.75 3.98 9.88
CA ALA A 85 10.29 4.08 9.95
C ALA A 85 9.75 3.01 10.91
N THR A 86 8.99 3.44 11.90
CA THR A 86 8.38 2.61 12.96
C THR A 86 6.87 2.85 12.99
N LEU A 87 6.10 1.96 13.60
CA LEU A 87 4.63 2.07 13.62
C LEU A 87 4.12 3.31 14.38
N ASP A 88 4.86 3.79 15.37
CA ASP A 88 4.52 4.99 16.15
C ASP A 88 4.59 6.30 15.35
N LYS A 89 5.14 6.28 14.13
CA LYS A 89 5.13 7.42 13.21
C LYS A 89 3.78 7.48 12.46
N ASN A 90 2.77 8.05 13.11
CA ASN A 90 1.40 8.08 12.59
C ASN A 90 1.26 8.75 11.19
N SER A 91 2.15 9.69 10.85
CA SER A 91 2.13 10.34 9.53
C SER A 91 2.42 9.39 8.37
N LEU A 92 2.99 8.22 8.65
CA LEU A 92 3.24 7.19 7.65
C LEU A 92 2.04 6.27 7.41
N ILE A 93 1.04 6.29 8.28
CA ILE A 93 -0.14 5.40 8.17
C ILE A 93 -1.13 5.97 7.15
N VAL A 94 -1.29 5.27 6.04
CA VAL A 94 -2.25 5.58 4.98
C VAL A 94 -3.66 5.14 5.38
N ALA A 95 -3.75 3.94 5.91
CA ALA A 95 -5.03 3.35 6.32
C ALA A 95 -4.82 2.50 7.58
N PRO A 96 -5.39 2.91 8.70
CA PRO A 96 -5.40 2.08 9.90
C PRO A 96 -6.33 0.88 9.68
N VAL A 97 -5.76 -0.30 9.82
CA VAL A 97 -6.46 -1.58 9.71
C VAL A 97 -5.97 -2.46 10.85
N PRO A 98 -6.82 -2.94 11.73
CA PRO A 98 -6.38 -3.81 12.83
C PRO A 98 -5.92 -5.19 12.31
N PRO A 99 -5.14 -5.94 13.09
CA PRO A 99 -4.94 -7.38 12.85
C PRO A 99 -6.29 -8.08 12.65
N LYS A 100 -6.34 -9.02 11.71
CA LYS A 100 -7.59 -9.69 11.25
C LYS A 100 -8.60 -8.75 10.56
N GLY A 101 -8.18 -7.57 10.17
CA GLY A 101 -9.01 -6.59 9.45
C GLY A 101 -9.14 -6.85 7.96
N GLY A 102 -8.56 -7.93 7.43
CA GLY A 102 -8.74 -8.31 6.02
C GLY A 102 -7.75 -7.64 5.05
N ILE A 103 -6.67 -7.03 5.55
CA ILE A 103 -5.56 -6.57 4.70
C ILE A 103 -4.49 -7.65 4.60
N ILE A 104 -3.88 -7.79 3.42
CA ILE A 104 -2.75 -8.69 3.23
C ILE A 104 -1.56 -7.95 2.59
N ASN A 105 -0.36 -8.42 2.88
CA ASN A 105 0.87 -7.85 2.33
C ASN A 105 0.88 -7.88 0.78
N LEU A 106 1.43 -6.84 0.18
CA LEU A 106 1.59 -6.63 -1.27
C LEU A 106 0.27 -6.58 -2.08
N ALA A 107 -0.88 -6.47 -1.41
CA ALA A 107 -2.17 -6.37 -2.09
C ALA A 107 -2.53 -4.94 -2.53
N ALA A 108 -1.95 -3.92 -1.89
CA ALA A 108 -2.18 -2.54 -2.27
C ALA A 108 -1.53 -2.19 -3.62
N LYS A 109 -2.11 -1.21 -4.31
CA LYS A 109 -1.53 -0.58 -5.51
C LYS A 109 -1.55 0.92 -5.32
N LEU A 110 -0.47 1.56 -5.78
CA LEU A 110 -0.28 2.99 -5.79
C LEU A 110 -0.53 3.56 -7.19
N CYS A 111 -1.24 4.67 -7.24
CA CYS A 111 -1.31 5.57 -8.38
C CYS A 111 -1.05 7.01 -7.89
N LEU A 112 -0.68 7.93 -8.77
CA LEU A 112 -0.64 9.34 -8.45
C LEU A 112 -1.89 10.04 -9.01
N ASP A 113 -2.45 10.99 -8.26
CA ASP A 113 -3.51 11.85 -8.76
C ASP A 113 -2.95 12.92 -9.72
N LYS A 114 -3.82 13.77 -10.27
CA LYS A 114 -3.42 14.84 -11.20
C LYS A 114 -2.48 15.90 -10.60
N ASN A 115 -2.34 15.92 -9.28
CA ASN A 115 -1.45 16.82 -8.53
C ASN A 115 -0.22 16.09 -7.97
N ASN A 116 0.06 14.87 -8.47
CA ASN A 116 1.12 13.99 -8.00
C ASN A 116 1.01 13.59 -6.53
N LYS A 117 -0.22 13.59 -5.98
CA LYS A 117 -0.47 13.07 -4.64
C LYS A 117 -0.67 11.56 -4.70
N PRO A 118 -0.12 10.80 -3.73
CA PRO A 118 -0.30 9.35 -3.70
C PRO A 118 -1.75 8.97 -3.39
N VAL A 119 -2.24 7.99 -4.13
CA VAL A 119 -3.56 7.38 -3.95
C VAL A 119 -3.38 5.87 -3.96
N PHE A 120 -3.99 5.20 -3.00
CA PHE A 120 -3.92 3.74 -2.88
C PHE A 120 -5.26 3.09 -3.14
N THR A 121 -5.24 1.97 -3.85
CA THR A 121 -6.29 0.97 -3.74
C THR A 121 -5.76 -0.23 -2.95
N TYR A 122 -6.58 -0.74 -2.03
CA TYR A 122 -6.27 -1.88 -1.19
C TYR A 122 -7.57 -2.57 -0.77
N HIS A 123 -7.49 -3.69 -0.09
CA HIS A 123 -8.68 -4.37 0.43
C HIS A 123 -8.63 -4.51 1.94
N LYS A 124 -9.78 -4.46 2.56
CA LYS A 124 -10.03 -4.81 3.97
C LYS A 124 -11.48 -5.23 4.16
N TYR A 125 -11.80 -5.74 5.34
CA TYR A 125 -13.20 -6.00 5.69
C TYR A 125 -13.96 -4.70 5.96
N ASP A 126 -15.23 -4.71 5.54
CA ASP A 126 -16.21 -3.71 5.96
C ASP A 126 -16.80 -4.05 7.35
N GLU A 127 -17.76 -3.27 7.81
CA GLU A 127 -18.44 -3.46 9.10
C GLU A 127 -19.22 -4.79 9.20
N ASN A 128 -19.61 -5.37 8.06
CA ASN A 128 -20.29 -6.67 7.98
C ASN A 128 -19.29 -7.84 7.87
N GLY A 129 -17.99 -7.55 7.81
CA GLY A 129 -16.93 -8.55 7.67
C GLY A 129 -16.73 -9.04 6.24
N ASN A 130 -17.33 -8.41 5.23
CA ASN A 130 -17.10 -8.70 3.84
C ASN A 130 -15.84 -8.00 3.32
N ILE A 131 -15.11 -8.65 2.41
CA ILE A 131 -13.93 -8.04 1.80
C ILE A 131 -14.36 -7.00 0.75
N GLN A 132 -13.82 -5.78 0.85
CA GLN A 132 -14.09 -4.69 -0.08
C GLN A 132 -12.78 -4.11 -0.63
N LEU A 133 -12.84 -3.55 -1.84
CA LEU A 133 -11.82 -2.62 -2.30
C LEU A 133 -12.09 -1.22 -1.73
N TYR A 134 -11.01 -0.57 -1.33
CA TYR A 134 -11.00 0.79 -0.82
C TYR A 134 -10.10 1.67 -1.65
N ILE A 135 -10.42 2.95 -1.70
CA ILE A 135 -9.50 4.02 -2.10
C ILE A 135 -9.08 4.78 -0.85
N ALA A 136 -7.77 4.95 -0.67
CA ALA A 136 -7.22 5.91 0.27
C ALA A 136 -6.55 7.04 -0.51
N LYS A 137 -6.95 8.28 -0.23
CA LYS A 137 -6.43 9.50 -0.84
C LYS A 137 -6.27 10.61 0.19
N ILE A 138 -5.50 11.64 -0.15
CA ILE A 138 -5.31 12.81 0.70
C ILE A 138 -6.42 13.83 0.42
N GLU A 139 -7.12 14.25 1.46
CA GLU A 139 -8.04 15.39 1.45
C GLU A 139 -7.60 16.38 2.57
N GLY A 140 -7.19 17.58 2.19
CA GLY A 140 -6.54 18.49 3.15
C GLY A 140 -5.22 17.93 3.65
N ASP A 141 -5.11 17.76 4.97
CA ASP A 141 -3.93 17.25 5.66
C ASP A 141 -4.13 15.82 6.21
N GLU A 142 -5.11 15.09 5.68
CA GLU A 142 -5.49 13.77 6.19
C GLU A 142 -5.65 12.74 5.07
N TRP A 143 -5.41 11.47 5.42
CA TRP A 143 -5.79 10.34 4.60
C TRP A 143 -7.26 10.01 4.81
N ILE A 144 -8.03 10.00 3.70
CA ILE A 144 -9.42 9.57 3.70
C ILE A 144 -9.55 8.25 2.95
N SER A 145 -10.21 7.27 3.59
CA SER A 145 -10.42 5.95 3.01
C SER A 145 -11.90 5.65 2.84
N LYS A 146 -12.30 5.25 1.61
CA LYS A 146 -13.70 4.92 1.28
C LYS A 146 -13.78 3.61 0.52
N PRO A 147 -14.80 2.74 0.79
CA PRO A 147 -15.05 1.56 -0.01
C PRO A 147 -15.55 1.96 -1.42
N ILE A 148 -15.13 1.18 -2.41
CA ILE A 148 -15.53 1.36 -3.83
C ILE A 148 -16.23 0.13 -4.40
N THR A 149 -16.47 -0.88 -3.58
CA THR A 149 -17.26 -2.09 -3.91
C THR A 149 -18.31 -2.35 -2.84
N GLN A 150 -19.28 -3.23 -3.14
CA GLN A 150 -20.34 -3.68 -2.23
C GLN A 150 -20.51 -5.19 -2.36
N TRP A 151 -19.40 -5.93 -2.13
CA TRP A 151 -19.40 -7.38 -2.24
C TRP A 151 -20.00 -8.05 -0.99
N ASP A 152 -20.76 -9.09 -1.18
CA ASP A 152 -21.29 -9.97 -0.14
C ASP A 152 -20.42 -11.21 0.01
N TYR A 153 -19.10 -11.02 0.18
CA TYR A 153 -18.12 -12.08 0.23
C TYR A 153 -17.04 -11.82 1.28
N ARG A 154 -16.79 -12.82 2.12
CA ARG A 154 -15.69 -12.80 3.08
C ARG A 154 -14.57 -13.73 2.59
N TRP A 155 -13.40 -13.17 2.34
CA TRP A 155 -12.19 -13.96 2.16
C TRP A 155 -11.51 -14.15 3.51
N GLU A 156 -11.75 -15.31 4.15
CA GLU A 156 -11.08 -15.68 5.39
C GLU A 156 -9.70 -16.25 5.08
N PHE A 157 -8.65 -15.64 5.62
CA PHE A 157 -7.29 -16.11 5.46
C PHE A 157 -6.53 -16.06 6.78
N SER A 158 -5.68 -17.07 6.99
CA SER A 158 -4.81 -17.21 8.16
C SER A 158 -3.68 -18.16 7.86
N GLY A 159 -2.73 -18.27 8.79
CA GLY A 159 -1.64 -19.21 8.74
C GLY A 159 -0.36 -18.69 8.10
N ASN A 160 0.61 -19.58 7.99
CA ASN A 160 1.97 -19.29 7.52
C ASN A 160 2.17 -19.82 6.10
N GLY A 161 3.10 -19.19 5.36
CA GLY A 161 3.45 -19.61 4.00
C GLY A 161 2.45 -19.15 2.96
N SER A 162 2.25 -19.94 1.90
CA SER A 162 1.34 -19.61 0.81
C SER A 162 -0.10 -19.85 1.20
N ILE A 163 -0.96 -18.90 0.87
CA ILE A 163 -2.41 -18.98 1.06
C ILE A 163 -3.14 -19.00 -0.28
N ASN A 164 -4.36 -19.52 -0.29
CA ASN A 164 -5.22 -19.42 -1.45
C ASN A 164 -5.70 -17.98 -1.59
N VAL A 165 -5.21 -17.29 -2.63
CA VAL A 165 -5.63 -15.92 -2.95
C VAL A 165 -7.02 -15.97 -3.55
N GLU A 166 -7.96 -15.21 -2.99
CA GLU A 166 -9.36 -15.14 -3.45
C GLU A 166 -9.76 -13.75 -3.98
N LEU A 167 -8.89 -12.76 -3.75
CA LEU A 167 -8.99 -11.41 -4.31
C LEU A 167 -7.58 -10.93 -4.68
N ARG A 168 -7.44 -10.39 -5.89
CA ARG A 168 -6.19 -9.80 -6.36
C ARG A 168 -6.49 -8.47 -7.05
N ILE A 169 -5.78 -7.44 -6.67
CA ILE A 169 -5.71 -6.17 -7.39
C ILE A 169 -4.54 -6.29 -8.36
N ASN A 170 -4.84 -6.27 -9.67
CA ASN A 170 -3.82 -6.45 -10.70
C ASN A 170 -3.13 -5.11 -11.04
N SER A 171 -3.92 -4.07 -11.25
CA SER A 171 -3.42 -2.73 -11.56
C SER A 171 -4.29 -1.64 -10.95
N PHE A 172 -3.70 -0.43 -10.83
CA PHE A 172 -4.39 0.81 -10.54
C PHE A 172 -3.70 1.93 -11.32
N ASP A 173 -4.36 2.43 -12.34
CA ASP A 173 -3.77 3.30 -13.34
C ASP A 173 -4.64 4.54 -13.58
N ARG A 174 -3.99 5.68 -13.86
CA ARG A 174 -4.62 6.88 -14.37
C ARG A 174 -4.70 6.82 -15.89
N ARG A 175 -5.89 7.08 -16.43
CA ARG A 175 -6.14 7.11 -17.88
C ARG A 175 -5.83 8.51 -18.45
N GLU A 176 -5.63 8.56 -19.76
CA GLU A 176 -5.41 9.83 -20.48
C GLU A 176 -6.58 10.81 -20.38
N ASP A 177 -7.80 10.29 -20.19
CA ASP A 177 -9.02 11.10 -20.01
C ASP A 177 -9.24 11.60 -18.59
N GLY A 178 -8.25 11.42 -17.68
CA GLY A 178 -8.27 11.87 -16.31
C GLY A 178 -8.99 10.92 -15.33
N ARG A 179 -9.67 9.89 -15.83
CA ARG A 179 -10.29 8.86 -15.01
C ARG A 179 -9.24 7.88 -14.47
N TYR A 180 -9.66 7.02 -13.54
CA TYR A 180 -8.80 5.98 -12.98
C TYR A 180 -9.42 4.61 -13.22
N GLU A 181 -8.57 3.61 -13.35
CA GLU A 181 -8.97 2.25 -13.63
C GLU A 181 -8.28 1.28 -12.69
N ILE A 182 -9.08 0.39 -12.07
CA ILE A 182 -8.58 -0.69 -11.22
C ILE A 182 -8.98 -2.01 -11.87
N SER A 183 -8.01 -2.83 -12.25
CA SER A 183 -8.28 -4.19 -12.67
C SER A 183 -8.11 -5.16 -11.51
N TYR A 184 -9.01 -6.12 -11.38
CA TYR A 184 -9.01 -7.09 -10.30
C TYR A 184 -9.44 -8.47 -10.76
N TRP A 185 -9.12 -9.46 -9.96
CA TRP A 185 -9.71 -10.79 -9.98
C TRP A 185 -10.28 -11.12 -8.60
N HIS A 186 -11.49 -11.65 -8.57
CA HIS A 186 -12.19 -12.04 -7.35
C HIS A 186 -12.80 -13.42 -7.54
N LYS A 187 -12.65 -14.33 -6.56
CA LYS A 187 -13.09 -15.71 -6.63
C LYS A 187 -14.60 -15.86 -6.94
N LYS A 188 -15.45 -15.03 -6.32
CA LYS A 188 -16.90 -15.05 -6.53
C LYS A 188 -17.35 -14.25 -7.75
N TYR A 189 -16.73 -13.09 -8.00
CA TYR A 189 -17.17 -12.14 -9.02
C TYR A 189 -16.35 -12.17 -10.31
N GLY A 190 -15.30 -13.00 -10.35
CA GLY A 190 -14.46 -13.14 -11.55
C GLY A 190 -13.49 -11.98 -11.77
N THR A 191 -13.03 -11.84 -13.00
CA THR A 191 -12.17 -10.73 -13.42
C THR A 191 -13.05 -9.53 -13.77
N GLY A 192 -12.67 -8.36 -13.29
CA GLY A 192 -13.39 -7.13 -13.56
C GLY A 192 -12.48 -5.90 -13.60
N THR A 193 -13.07 -4.81 -14.05
CA THR A 193 -12.47 -3.49 -14.10
C THR A 193 -13.44 -2.50 -13.46
N LEU A 194 -12.95 -1.75 -12.48
CA LEU A 194 -13.66 -0.62 -11.91
C LEU A 194 -13.13 0.66 -12.54
N LEU A 195 -14.03 1.46 -13.07
CA LEU A 195 -13.72 2.80 -13.57
C LEU A 195 -14.11 3.82 -12.48
N LEU A 196 -13.20 4.73 -12.18
CA LEU A 196 -13.42 5.80 -11.20
C LEU A 196 -13.31 7.16 -11.89
N ASP A 197 -14.07 8.13 -11.43
CA ASP A 197 -13.94 9.53 -11.86
C ASP A 197 -12.70 10.21 -11.27
N GLU A 198 -12.50 11.49 -11.56
CA GLU A 198 -11.38 12.29 -11.03
C GLU A 198 -11.43 12.47 -9.49
N ALA A 199 -12.59 12.26 -8.87
CA ALA A 199 -12.77 12.29 -7.42
C ALA A 199 -12.61 10.90 -6.78
N PHE A 200 -12.28 9.87 -7.59
CA PHE A 200 -12.18 8.45 -7.22
C PHE A 200 -13.51 7.81 -6.81
N ALA A 201 -14.63 8.35 -7.28
CA ALA A 201 -15.92 7.70 -7.12
C ALA A 201 -16.15 6.69 -8.27
N PRO A 202 -16.72 5.51 -7.99
CA PRO A 202 -17.04 4.52 -9.03
C PRO A 202 -18.00 5.08 -10.09
N ILE A 203 -17.69 4.85 -11.38
CA ILE A 203 -18.54 5.20 -12.51
C ILE A 203 -19.31 3.96 -12.93
N GLY A 204 -20.64 4.04 -12.93
CA GLY A 204 -21.52 2.94 -13.30
C GLY A 204 -22.03 2.15 -12.09
N LYS A 205 -22.48 0.91 -12.35
CA LYS A 205 -23.01 0.05 -11.29
C LYS A 205 -21.84 -0.48 -10.43
N VAL A 206 -21.85 -0.20 -9.15
CA VAL A 206 -20.96 -0.82 -8.15
C VAL A 206 -21.44 -2.28 -7.98
N LEU A 207 -20.51 -3.22 -8.17
CA LEU A 207 -20.76 -4.66 -8.01
C LEU A 207 -20.55 -5.08 -6.55
#